data_b326006bd10b7c6f08d4a8cd5204ff5e
#
_entry.id   b326006bd10b7c6f08d4a8cd5204ff5e
#
_cell.length_a   1.000
_cell.length_b   1.000
_cell.length_c   1.000
_cell.angle_alpha   90.00
_cell.angle_beta   90.00
_cell.angle_gamma   90.00
#
_symmetry.space_group_name_H-M   'P 1'
#
loop_
_entity.id
_entity.type
_entity.pdbx_description
1 polymer ?
#
loop_
_entity_poly.entity_id
_entity_poly.type
_entity_poly.pdbx_seq_one_letter_code
_entity_poly.pdbx_strand_id
1 'polypeptide(L)' 'SDCEHKNCSDFDTQREAQKAFDSDEDCYKHLDKDGDGVPCESLPLN' A
#
# COMPACT_ATOMS: atom_id res chain seq x y z
N SER A 1 14.09 8.29 8.13
CA SER A 1 14.24 7.13 7.26
C SER A 1 13.63 7.43 5.89
N ASP A 2 14.26 6.88 4.87
CA ASP A 2 13.86 7.14 3.50
C ASP A 2 12.77 6.19 3.06
N CYS A 3 11.62 6.75 2.75
CA CYS A 3 10.55 5.97 2.17
C CYS A 3 10.70 5.98 0.66
N GLU A 4 10.58 4.83 0.04
CA GLU A 4 10.44 4.80 -1.40
C GLU A 4 9.01 5.20 -1.72
N HIS A 5 8.84 6.26 -2.50
CA HIS A 5 7.51 6.71 -2.89
C HIS A 5 6.91 5.76 -3.91
N LYS A 6 6.30 4.70 -3.41
CA LYS A 6 5.63 3.74 -4.28
C LYS A 6 4.15 4.06 -4.37
N ASN A 7 3.60 3.77 -5.52
CA ASN A 7 2.18 3.92 -5.78
C ASN A 7 1.56 2.55 -5.97
N CYS A 8 0.24 2.50 -6.05
CA CYS A 8 -0.44 1.22 -6.27
C CYS A 8 0.05 0.53 -7.52
N SER A 9 0.44 1.29 -8.54
CA SER A 9 0.94 0.71 -9.78
C SER A 9 2.30 0.01 -9.61
N ASP A 10 2.98 0.25 -8.51
CA ASP A 10 4.24 -0.42 -8.22
C ASP A 10 4.04 -1.81 -7.62
N PHE A 11 2.81 -2.14 -7.29
CA PHE A 11 2.44 -3.45 -6.75
C PHE A 11 1.58 -4.20 -7.75
N ASP A 12 1.78 -5.50 -7.82
CA ASP A 12 0.99 -6.34 -8.72
C ASP A 12 -0.37 -6.69 -8.12
N THR A 13 -0.40 -6.84 -6.81
CA THR A 13 -1.61 -7.24 -6.11
C THR A 13 -1.80 -6.41 -4.85
N GLN A 14 -3.04 -6.38 -4.38
CA GLN A 14 -3.38 -5.70 -3.14
C GLN A 14 -2.63 -6.34 -1.95
N ARG A 15 -2.41 -7.62 -2.02
CA ARG A 15 -1.70 -8.35 -0.97
C ARG A 15 -0.27 -7.83 -0.79
N GLU A 16 0.40 -7.55 -1.90
CA GLU A 16 1.75 -6.99 -1.84
C GLU A 16 1.74 -5.59 -1.25
N ALA A 17 0.75 -4.80 -1.65
CA ALA A 17 0.61 -3.45 -1.12
C ALA A 17 0.32 -3.51 0.38
N GLN A 18 -0.52 -4.44 0.81
CA GLN A 18 -0.83 -4.61 2.22
C GLN A 18 0.41 -4.98 3.02
N LYS A 19 1.24 -5.85 2.48
CA LYS A 19 2.48 -6.24 3.14
C LYS A 19 3.40 -5.04 3.37
N ALA A 20 3.55 -4.23 2.33
CA ALA A 20 4.37 -3.02 2.44
C ALA A 20 3.77 -2.05 3.45
N PHE A 21 2.44 -1.89 3.41
CA PHE A 21 1.73 -1.00 4.32
C PHE A 21 1.94 -1.44 5.78
N ASP A 22 1.79 -2.74 6.05
CA ASP A 22 1.97 -3.27 7.41
C ASP A 22 3.40 -3.10 7.89
N SER A 23 4.33 -3.13 6.97
CA SER A 23 5.76 -2.99 7.28
C SER A 23 6.10 -1.56 7.70
N ASP A 24 5.50 -0.58 7.04
CA ASP A 24 5.78 0.83 7.32
C ASP A 24 4.56 1.67 6.96
N GLU A 25 3.64 1.77 7.88
CA GLU A 25 2.38 2.49 7.68
C GLU A 25 2.59 3.96 7.34
N ASP A 26 3.56 4.60 7.99
CA ASP A 26 3.82 6.01 7.76
C ASP A 26 4.26 6.28 6.32
N CYS A 27 5.04 5.38 5.75
CA CYS A 27 5.53 5.53 4.39
C CYS A 27 4.45 5.26 3.36
N TYR A 28 3.51 4.40 3.68
CA TYR A 28 2.52 3.93 2.71
C TYR A 28 1.09 4.36 3.00
N LYS A 29 0.89 5.22 3.98
CA LYS A 29 -0.47 5.62 4.33
C LYS A 29 -1.18 6.35 3.20
N HIS A 30 -0.45 6.92 2.27
CA HIS A 30 -1.05 7.56 1.10
C HIS A 30 -1.73 6.56 0.16
N LEU A 31 -1.39 5.28 0.29
CA LEU A 31 -2.02 4.23 -0.49
C LEU A 31 -3.40 3.85 0.06
N ASP A 32 -3.63 4.15 1.33
CA ASP A 32 -4.89 3.89 1.99
C ASP A 32 -5.72 5.16 2.05
N LYS A 33 -6.44 5.42 0.97
CA LYS A 33 -7.20 6.67 0.85
C LYS A 33 -8.37 6.75 1.82
N ASP A 34 -8.94 5.62 2.15
CA ASP A 34 -10.11 5.56 3.01
C ASP A 34 -9.76 5.54 4.49
N GLY A 35 -8.52 5.23 4.81
CA GLY A 35 -8.10 5.14 6.20
C GLY A 35 -8.65 3.91 6.91
N ASP A 36 -8.96 2.85 6.15
CA ASP A 36 -9.52 1.63 6.71
C ASP A 36 -8.49 0.53 6.92
N GLY A 37 -7.24 0.82 6.63
CA GLY A 37 -6.16 -0.13 6.77
C GLY A 37 -5.94 -1.02 5.57
N VAL A 38 -6.63 -0.74 4.45
CA VAL A 38 -6.51 -1.52 3.22
C VAL A 38 -5.95 -0.63 2.11
N PRO A 39 -4.66 -0.71 1.82
CA PRO A 39 -4.07 0.08 0.76
C PRO A 39 -4.39 -0.50 -0.61
N CYS A 40 -4.46 0.37 -1.61
CA CYS A 40 -4.61 -0.04 -3.01
C CYS A 40 -5.78 -0.99 -3.23
N GLU A 41 -6.96 -0.58 -2.77
CA GLU A 41 -8.15 -1.42 -2.90
C GLU A 41 -8.51 -1.77 -4.34
N SER A 42 -8.05 -0.95 -5.29
CA SER A 42 -8.35 -1.20 -6.70
C SER A 42 -7.54 -2.34 -7.30
N LEU A 43 -6.52 -2.80 -6.61
CA LEU A 43 -5.71 -3.91 -7.10
C LEU A 43 -6.39 -5.25 -6.81
N PRO A 44 -6.11 -6.26 -7.64
CA PRO A 44 -6.64 -7.61 -7.36
C PRO A 44 -6.02 -8.14 -6.07
N LEU A 45 -6.77 -9.01 -5.38
CA LEU A 45 -6.33 -9.56 -4.11
C LEU A 45 -5.10 -10.45 -4.25
N ASN A 46 -5.00 -11.16 -5.33
CA ASN A 46 -3.87 -12.06 -5.60
C ASN A 46 -3.31 -11.84 -6.97
#